data_e31b6fe0c60efecc2a9d93ef797894e7
#
_entry.id   e31b6fe0c60efecc2a9d93ef797894e7
#
_cell.length_a   1.000
_cell.length_b   1.000
_cell.length_c   1.000
_cell.angle_alpha   90.00
_cell.angle_beta   90.00
_cell.angle_gamma   90.00
#
_symmetry.space_group_name_H-M   'P 1'
#
loop_
_entity.id
_entity.type
_entity.pdbx_description
1 polymer ?
#
loop_
_entity_poly.entity_id
_entity_poly.type
_entity_poly.pdbx_seq_one_letter_code
_entity_poly.pdbx_strand_id
1 'polypeptide(L)'
;MNNDIEYISKIKKGEEASFRHFVNSYSKDLFYYAQCFVRTKETAEEVVSDVFLDVWRHREEIEEIKNIKAWLLTLTHNKAISYL
;
A
#
# COMPACT_ATOMS: atom_id res chain seq x y z
N MET A 1 13.61 -6.03 7.78
CA MET A 1 13.00 -7.28 7.93
C MET A 1 12.02 -7.31 9.03
N ASN A 2 12.46 -7.45 10.26
CA ASN A 2 11.55 -7.44 11.39
C ASN A 2 10.79 -6.13 11.52
N ASN A 3 11.34 -5.04 10.96
CA ASN A 3 10.71 -3.74 11.03
C ASN A 3 9.33 -3.70 10.36
N ASP A 4 9.18 -4.42 9.25
CA ASP A 4 7.89 -4.43 8.54
C ASP A 4 6.79 -5.04 9.40
N ILE A 5 7.11 -6.11 10.13
CA ILE A 5 6.15 -6.76 10.99
C ILE A 5 5.75 -5.82 12.13
N GLU A 6 6.72 -5.08 12.69
CA GLU A 6 6.45 -4.11 13.73
C GLU A 6 5.55 -2.99 13.23
N TYR A 7 5.82 -2.47 12.03
CA TYR A 7 5.00 -1.41 11.47
C TYR A 7 3.56 -1.86 11.24
N ILE A 8 3.38 -3.08 10.73
CA ILE A 8 2.03 -3.60 10.53
C ILE A 8 1.29 -3.71 11.87
N SER A 9 1.96 -4.19 12.90
CA SER A 9 1.35 -4.28 14.22
C SER A 9 0.91 -2.92 14.74
N LYS A 10 1.76 -1.91 14.57
CA LYS A 10 1.45 -0.55 15.02
C LYS A 10 0.33 0.08 14.18
N ILE A 11 0.34 -0.19 12.89
CA ILE A 11 -0.70 0.31 11.98
C ILE A 11 -2.05 -0.27 12.36
N LYS A 12 -2.11 -1.56 12.70
CA LYS A 12 -3.35 -2.19 13.13
C LYS A 12 -3.91 -1.51 14.38
N LYS A 13 -3.04 -1.00 15.23
CA LYS A 13 -3.44 -0.28 16.44
C LYS A 13 -3.84 1.17 16.16
N GLY A 14 -3.68 1.62 14.93
CA GLY A 14 -4.05 2.97 14.55
C GLY A 14 -2.97 4.02 14.75
N GLU A 15 -1.71 3.61 14.82
CA GLU A 15 -0.60 4.55 15.01
C GLU A 15 -0.27 5.26 13.70
N GLU A 16 -0.65 6.54 13.62
CA GLU A 16 -0.51 7.31 12.38
C GLU A 16 0.94 7.53 11.96
N ALA A 17 1.85 7.74 12.92
CA ALA A 17 3.25 7.96 12.58
C ALA A 17 3.85 6.74 11.88
N SER A 18 3.51 5.54 12.36
CA SER A 18 3.99 4.31 11.75
C SER A 18 3.39 4.13 10.36
N PHE A 19 2.13 4.48 10.19
CA PHE A 19 1.50 4.40 8.88
C PHE A 19 2.14 5.37 7.89
N ARG A 20 2.44 6.60 8.32
CA ARG A 20 3.10 7.59 7.47
C ARG A 20 4.47 7.09 7.02
N HIS A 21 5.22 6.48 7.92
CA HIS A 21 6.51 5.89 7.58
C HIS A 21 6.35 4.77 6.56
N PHE A 22 5.34 3.94 6.76
CA PHE A 22 5.02 2.83 5.86
C PHE A 22 4.71 3.35 4.46
N VAL A 23 3.87 4.37 4.36
CA VAL A 23 3.53 4.99 3.07
C VAL A 23 4.80 5.51 2.39
N ASN A 24 5.63 6.24 3.13
CA ASN A 24 6.86 6.80 2.56
C ASN A 24 7.82 5.72 2.09
N SER A 25 7.82 4.57 2.75
CA SER A 25 8.74 3.48 2.39
C SER A 25 8.35 2.79 1.09
N TYR A 26 7.06 2.73 0.77
CA TYR A 26 6.58 1.91 -0.33
C TYR A 26 5.94 2.69 -1.48
N SER A 27 5.56 3.96 -1.28
CA SER A 27 4.78 4.67 -2.30
C SER A 27 5.50 4.77 -3.64
N LYS A 28 6.81 4.97 -3.65
CA LYS A 28 7.56 5.09 -4.90
C LYS A 28 7.50 3.80 -5.71
N ASP A 29 7.71 2.67 -5.04
CA ASP A 29 7.67 1.37 -5.71
C ASP A 29 6.28 1.07 -6.26
N LEU A 30 5.25 1.38 -5.48
CA LEU A 30 3.88 1.15 -5.92
C LEU A 30 3.51 2.07 -7.07
N PHE A 31 4.01 3.31 -7.07
CA PHE A 31 3.76 4.25 -8.14
C PHE A 31 4.32 3.73 -9.47
N TYR A 32 5.58 3.31 -9.47
CA TYR A 32 6.19 2.78 -10.69
C TYR A 32 5.49 1.51 -11.17
N TYR A 33 5.07 0.67 -10.23
CA TYR A 33 4.33 -0.53 -10.60
C TYR A 33 2.97 -0.19 -11.20
N ALA A 34 2.26 0.78 -10.60
CA ALA A 34 0.96 1.21 -11.12
C ALA A 34 1.09 1.75 -12.55
N GLN A 35 2.19 2.45 -12.85
CA GLN A 35 2.42 2.99 -14.19
C GLN A 35 2.55 1.92 -15.25
N CYS A 36 2.79 0.66 -14.88
CA CYS A 36 2.80 -0.43 -15.84
C CYS A 36 1.41 -0.74 -16.37
N PHE A 37 0.37 -0.30 -15.68
CA PHE A 37 -1.01 -0.67 -16.02
C PHE A 37 -1.86 0.52 -16.45
N VAL A 38 -1.58 1.72 -15.93
CA VAL A 38 -2.35 2.91 -16.25
C VAL A 38 -1.51 3.89 -17.05
N ARG A 39 -2.17 4.77 -17.81
CA ARG A 39 -1.48 5.57 -18.82
C ARG A 39 -0.89 6.87 -18.29
N THR A 40 -1.51 7.48 -17.30
CA THR A 40 -1.08 8.79 -16.85
C THR A 40 -0.48 8.72 -15.46
N LYS A 41 0.42 9.65 -15.18
CA LYS A 41 1.03 9.81 -13.88
C LYS A 41 -0.05 10.08 -12.82
N GLU A 42 -1.01 10.93 -13.16
CA GLU A 42 -2.09 11.29 -12.26
C GLU A 42 -2.89 10.07 -11.85
N THR A 43 -3.24 9.22 -12.80
CA THR A 43 -3.98 8.00 -12.49
C THR A 43 -3.15 7.06 -11.62
N ALA A 44 -1.84 6.93 -11.90
CA ALA A 44 -0.97 6.11 -11.09
C ALA A 44 -0.93 6.62 -9.64
N GLU A 45 -0.87 7.93 -9.46
CA GLU A 45 -0.89 8.53 -8.13
C GLU A 45 -2.20 8.25 -7.40
N GLU A 46 -3.32 8.30 -8.11
CA GLU A 46 -4.61 7.97 -7.52
C GLU A 46 -4.68 6.51 -7.10
N VAL A 47 -4.16 5.61 -7.93
CA VAL A 47 -4.11 4.19 -7.60
C VAL A 47 -3.37 3.97 -6.29
N VAL A 48 -2.19 4.58 -6.17
CA VAL A 48 -1.36 4.41 -4.97
C VAL A 48 -2.07 4.99 -3.74
N SER A 49 -2.66 6.17 -3.87
CA SER A 49 -3.42 6.77 -2.77
C SER A 49 -4.57 5.86 -2.33
N ASP A 50 -5.30 5.30 -3.28
CA ASP A 50 -6.42 4.42 -2.98
C ASP A 50 -5.96 3.15 -2.28
N VAL A 51 -4.82 2.59 -2.68
CA VAL A 51 -4.26 1.41 -2.03
C VAL A 51 -3.98 1.68 -0.56
N PHE A 52 -3.26 2.78 -0.27
CA PHE A 52 -2.93 3.10 1.11
C PHE A 52 -4.16 3.48 1.92
N LEU A 53 -5.13 4.16 1.31
CA LEU A 53 -6.37 4.48 1.99
C LEU A 53 -7.12 3.21 2.38
N ASP A 54 -7.18 2.23 1.48
CA ASP A 54 -7.81 0.95 1.77
C ASP A 54 -7.07 0.21 2.88
N VAL A 55 -5.74 0.23 2.86
CA VAL A 55 -4.94 -0.37 3.92
C VAL A 55 -5.31 0.25 5.27
N TRP A 56 -5.38 1.58 5.34
CA TRP A 56 -5.71 2.27 6.58
C TRP A 56 -7.13 1.98 7.04
N ARG A 57 -8.08 2.01 6.12
CA ARG A 57 -9.49 1.75 6.46
C ARG A 57 -9.72 0.36 7.00
N HIS A 58 -9.00 -0.61 6.46
CA HIS A 58 -9.16 -2.01 6.85
C HIS A 58 -8.03 -2.52 7.71
N ARG A 59 -7.32 -1.61 8.38
CA ARG A 59 -6.11 -1.97 9.13
C ARG A 59 -6.35 -3.00 10.21
N GLU A 60 -7.51 -2.97 10.83
CA GLU A 60 -7.82 -3.92 11.91
C GLU A 60 -8.04 -5.33 11.39
N GLU A 61 -8.33 -5.46 10.10
CA GLU A 61 -8.59 -6.74 9.46
C GLU A 61 -7.35 -7.35 8.83
N ILE A 62 -6.21 -6.65 8.87
CA ILE A 62 -4.98 -7.15 8.27
C ILE A 62 -4.52 -8.38 9.02
N GLU A 63 -4.41 -9.49 8.28
CA GLU A 63 -3.91 -10.74 8.86
C GLU A 63 -2.40 -10.83 8.70
N GLU A 64 -1.83 -11.93 9.13
CA GLU A 64 -0.39 -12.13 9.01
C GLU A 64 0.05 -12.03 7.55
N ILE A 65 1.03 -11.18 7.30
CA ILE A 65 1.56 -10.96 5.96
C ILE A 65 3.02 -11.40 5.96
N LYS A 66 3.33 -12.37 5.10
CA LYS A 66 4.69 -12.90 5.03
C LYS A 66 5.62 -12.02 4.19
N ASN A 67 5.08 -11.38 3.18
CA ASN A 67 5.84 -10.51 2.29
C ASN A 67 5.04 -9.24 2.04
N ILE A 68 5.42 -8.18 2.73
CA ILE A 68 4.69 -6.90 2.70
C ILE A 68 4.69 -6.32 1.29
N LYS A 69 5.84 -6.31 0.63
CA LYS A 69 5.94 -5.71 -0.70
C LYS A 69 5.08 -6.46 -1.71
N ALA A 70 5.13 -7.79 -1.70
CA ALA A 70 4.32 -8.59 -2.61
C ALA A 70 2.84 -8.36 -2.38
N TRP A 71 2.43 -8.25 -1.11
CA TRP A 71 1.05 -7.97 -0.75
C TRP A 71 0.60 -6.62 -1.31
N LEU A 72 1.43 -5.58 -1.10
CA LEU A 72 1.12 -4.25 -1.60
C LEU A 72 1.07 -4.21 -3.13
N LEU A 73 1.97 -4.94 -3.80
CA LEU A 73 1.96 -4.99 -5.27
C LEU A 73 0.68 -5.65 -5.77
N THR A 74 0.20 -6.69 -5.09
CA THR A 74 -1.06 -7.33 -5.45
C THR A 74 -2.23 -6.36 -5.29
N LEU A 75 -2.28 -5.61 -4.18
CA LEU A 75 -3.32 -4.62 -3.98
C LEU A 75 -3.26 -3.53 -5.05
N THR A 76 -2.04 -3.12 -5.41
CA THR A 76 -1.84 -2.08 -6.43
C THR A 76 -2.30 -2.56 -7.80
N HIS A 77 -1.96 -3.79 -8.16
CA HIS A 77 -2.42 -4.37 -9.41
C HIS A 77 -3.95 -4.40 -9.49
N ASN A 78 -4.58 -4.91 -8.44
CA ASN A 78 -6.03 -5.01 -8.42
C ASN A 78 -6.70 -3.63 -8.49
N LYS A 79 -6.14 -2.65 -7.80
CA LYS A 79 -6.69 -1.30 -7.84
C LYS A 79 -6.48 -0.67 -9.22
N ALA A 80 -5.30 -0.85 -9.81
CA ALA A 80 -5.00 -0.29 -11.13
C ALA A 80 -5.96 -0.82 -12.19
N ILE A 81 -6.25 -2.11 -12.14
CA ILE A 81 -7.18 -2.72 -13.09
C ILE A 81 -8.56 -2.08 -12.98
N SER A 82 -8.99 -1.70 -11.79
CA SER A 82 -10.29 -1.08 -11.59
C SER A 82 -10.40 0.30 -12.27
N TYR A 83 -9.27 0.90 -12.63
CA TYR A 83 -9.23 2.19 -13.32
C TYR A 83 -9.28 2.03 -14.84
N LEU A 84 -9.18 0.82 -15.34
CA LEU A 84 -9.25 0.57 -16.78
C LEU A 84 -10.71 0.44 -17.23
#